data_09c476e3a21a37f23208140157950a35
#
_entry.id   09c476e3a21a37f23208140157950a35
#
_cell.length_a   1.000
_cell.length_b   1.000
_cell.length_c   1.000
_cell.angle_alpha   90.00
_cell.angle_beta   90.00
_cell.angle_gamma   90.00
#
_symmetry.space_group_name_H-M   'P 1'
#
loop_
_entity.id
_entity.type
_entity.pdbx_description
1 polymer ?
#
loop_
_entity_poly.entity_id
_entity_poly.type
_entity_poly.pdbx_seq_one_letter_code
_entity_poly.pdbx_strand_id
1 'polypeptide(L)'
;MFAVKEPIYAATKTFKSMELFAIDSQQNRLPYDGCVYYYGPIIAPRAVTSYYDILRSEIDWKNDEAIIFGKRIITKRKVAWYGDAPYAYTYSKVTKHAWPWTPTLEAIKVLVEEKAQVKFNSCLLNLYPTGSEGMAWHSDGEKELVKHGVIASMSFGAERKFAFKHIRTKETVSIPLQSGSLLTMQGQTQDHWQHRLPPTKKVTAPRINLTFRQMRAQAPVLNN
;
A
#
# COMPACT_ATOMS: atom_id res chain seq x y z
N MET A 1 4.32 -62.27 29.98
CA MET A 1 3.04 -61.81 29.44
C MET A 1 3.01 -60.30 29.59
N PHE A 2 3.52 -59.59 28.58
CA PHE A 2 3.66 -58.14 28.60
C PHE A 2 2.50 -57.52 27.84
N ALA A 3 1.72 -56.69 28.53
CA ALA A 3 0.59 -55.99 27.95
C ALA A 3 1.13 -54.77 27.17
N VAL A 4 0.85 -54.74 25.86
CA VAL A 4 1.13 -53.60 24.97
C VAL A 4 0.03 -52.57 25.21
N LYS A 5 0.41 -51.34 25.64
CA LYS A 5 -0.50 -50.20 25.73
C LYS A 5 -0.63 -49.56 24.34
N GLU A 6 -1.83 -49.44 23.84
CA GLU A 6 -2.16 -48.71 22.64
C GLU A 6 -1.96 -47.18 22.84
N PRO A 7 -1.54 -46.43 21.80
CA PRO A 7 -1.42 -44.99 21.90
C PRO A 7 -2.80 -44.31 21.72
N ILE A 8 -3.10 -43.40 22.66
CA ILE A 8 -4.28 -42.54 22.63
C ILE A 8 -4.13 -41.55 21.48
N TYR A 9 -4.92 -41.71 20.43
CA TYR A 9 -5.08 -40.71 19.37
C TYR A 9 -5.82 -39.49 19.95
N ALA A 10 -5.08 -38.40 20.18
CA ALA A 10 -5.63 -37.08 20.47
C ALA A 10 -6.31 -36.55 19.19
N ALA A 11 -7.64 -36.48 19.19
CA ALA A 11 -8.40 -35.83 18.16
C ALA A 11 -8.08 -34.34 18.12
N THR A 12 -7.30 -33.92 17.14
CA THR A 12 -7.10 -32.47 16.81
C THR A 12 -8.43 -31.92 16.31
N LYS A 13 -9.16 -31.22 17.18
CA LYS A 13 -10.28 -30.38 16.78
C LYS A 13 -9.71 -29.26 15.90
N THR A 14 -9.86 -29.40 14.59
CA THR A 14 -9.66 -28.32 13.63
C THR A 14 -10.72 -27.27 13.92
N PHE A 15 -10.32 -26.18 14.55
CA PHE A 15 -11.13 -24.96 14.62
C PHE A 15 -11.24 -24.41 13.19
N LYS A 16 -12.32 -24.74 12.51
CA LYS A 16 -12.76 -24.07 11.30
C LYS A 16 -13.19 -22.67 11.74
N SER A 17 -12.29 -21.68 11.58
CA SER A 17 -12.67 -20.28 11.75
C SER A 17 -13.82 -20.03 10.77
N MET A 18 -14.97 -19.66 11.29
CA MET A 18 -16.08 -19.20 10.47
C MET A 18 -15.66 -17.89 9.81
N GLU A 19 -15.16 -17.99 8.56
CA GLU A 19 -15.14 -16.84 7.66
C GLU A 19 -16.59 -16.50 7.32
N LEU A 20 -17.21 -15.64 8.14
CA LEU A 20 -18.62 -15.26 7.94
C LEU A 20 -18.83 -14.48 6.64
N PHE A 21 -17.77 -13.88 6.07
CA PHE A 21 -17.78 -13.23 4.75
C PHE A 21 -16.38 -13.33 4.14
N ALA A 22 -16.18 -14.24 3.23
CA ALA A 22 -14.97 -14.26 2.41
C ALA A 22 -14.90 -12.98 1.57
N ILE A 23 -13.75 -12.29 1.58
CA ILE A 23 -13.54 -11.13 0.73
C ILE A 23 -13.52 -11.60 -0.72
N ASP A 24 -14.49 -11.16 -1.51
CA ASP A 24 -14.47 -11.40 -2.95
C ASP A 24 -13.42 -10.46 -3.58
N SER A 25 -12.26 -11.03 -3.87
CA SER A 25 -11.15 -10.31 -4.49
C SER A 25 -11.35 -10.05 -5.99
N GLN A 26 -12.35 -10.68 -6.61
CA GLN A 26 -12.71 -10.45 -8.02
C GLN A 26 -13.74 -9.31 -8.18
N GLN A 27 -14.38 -8.89 -7.10
CA GLN A 27 -15.35 -7.82 -7.14
C GLN A 27 -14.68 -6.46 -7.31
N ASN A 28 -15.02 -5.74 -8.39
CA ASN A 28 -14.68 -4.33 -8.50
C ASN A 28 -15.39 -3.52 -7.41
N ARG A 29 -14.65 -2.77 -6.62
CA ARG A 29 -15.17 -1.95 -5.51
C ARG A 29 -15.76 -0.62 -5.96
N LEU A 30 -15.47 -0.20 -7.20
CA LEU A 30 -16.07 1.00 -7.79
C LEU A 30 -17.26 0.60 -8.68
N PRO A 31 -18.34 1.40 -8.67
CA PRO A 31 -19.54 1.08 -9.44
C PRO A 31 -19.37 1.30 -10.95
N TYR A 32 -18.47 2.22 -11.37
CA TYR A 32 -18.22 2.60 -12.77
C TYR A 32 -16.93 3.40 -12.92
N ASP A 33 -16.50 3.67 -14.13
CA ASP A 33 -15.39 4.57 -14.54
C ASP A 33 -14.08 4.29 -13.77
N GLY A 34 -13.81 3.03 -13.41
CA GLY A 34 -12.60 2.63 -12.72
C GLY A 34 -12.63 1.19 -12.24
N CYS A 35 -11.44 0.68 -11.89
CA CYS A 35 -11.25 -0.68 -11.42
C CYS A 35 -10.43 -0.68 -10.13
N VAL A 36 -11.05 -1.06 -9.03
CA VAL A 36 -10.41 -1.20 -7.71
C VAL A 36 -10.74 -2.58 -7.16
N TYR A 37 -9.70 -3.35 -6.86
CA TYR A 37 -9.85 -4.68 -6.24
C TYR A 37 -9.23 -4.69 -4.86
N TYR A 38 -9.93 -5.28 -3.90
CA TYR A 38 -9.47 -5.44 -2.53
C TYR A 38 -9.33 -6.93 -2.21
N TYR A 39 -8.11 -7.38 -2.05
CA TYR A 39 -7.76 -8.78 -1.81
C TYR A 39 -7.87 -9.19 -0.34
N GLY A 40 -8.07 -8.21 0.58
CA GLY A 40 -7.91 -8.47 2.00
C GLY A 40 -6.46 -8.77 2.39
N PRO A 41 -6.23 -9.32 3.60
CA PRO A 41 -4.91 -9.76 4.03
C PRO A 41 -4.37 -10.88 3.14
N ILE A 42 -3.22 -10.65 2.52
CA ILE A 42 -2.53 -11.63 1.64
C ILE A 42 -1.29 -12.23 2.31
N ILE A 43 -0.95 -11.77 3.51
CA ILE A 43 0.21 -12.20 4.30
C ILE A 43 -0.31 -12.79 5.63
N ALA A 44 0.28 -13.90 6.07
CA ALA A 44 -0.06 -14.53 7.33
C ALA A 44 0.21 -13.57 8.53
N PRO A 45 -0.64 -13.54 9.58
CA PRO A 45 -0.56 -12.55 10.66
C PRO A 45 0.82 -12.43 11.32
N ARG A 46 1.50 -13.56 11.56
CA ARG A 46 2.87 -13.55 12.14
C ARG A 46 3.88 -12.85 11.24
N ALA A 47 3.82 -13.09 9.93
CA ALA A 47 4.70 -12.47 8.96
C ALA A 47 4.38 -10.97 8.79
N VAL A 48 3.11 -10.57 8.89
CA VAL A 48 2.70 -9.15 8.87
C VAL A 48 3.39 -8.37 9.99
N THR A 49 3.39 -8.91 11.22
CA THR A 49 4.05 -8.25 12.36
C THR A 49 5.56 -8.12 12.12
N SER A 50 6.21 -9.19 11.66
CA SER A 50 7.64 -9.19 11.35
C SER A 50 7.99 -8.15 10.27
N TYR A 51 7.26 -8.12 9.15
CA TYR A 51 7.46 -7.12 8.11
C TYR A 51 7.25 -5.69 8.63
N TYR A 52 6.21 -5.48 9.43
CA TYR A 52 5.95 -4.16 10.01
C TYR A 52 7.11 -3.66 10.87
N ASP A 53 7.65 -4.51 11.76
CA ASP A 53 8.74 -4.15 12.66
C ASP A 53 10.05 -3.88 11.88
N ILE A 54 10.35 -4.72 10.88
CA ILE A 54 11.51 -4.52 10.01
C ILE A 54 11.38 -3.21 9.22
N LEU A 55 10.24 -2.96 8.57
CA LEU A 55 10.01 -1.74 7.82
C LEU A 55 10.12 -0.48 8.69
N ARG A 56 9.69 -0.55 9.94
CA ARG A 56 9.85 0.58 10.88
C ARG A 56 11.30 0.91 11.20
N SER A 57 12.16 -0.09 11.31
CA SER A 57 13.56 0.06 11.72
C SER A 57 14.53 0.21 10.54
N GLU A 58 14.26 -0.47 9.42
CA GLU A 58 15.17 -0.53 8.26
C GLU A 58 15.05 0.69 7.35
N ILE A 59 13.83 1.22 7.18
CA ILE A 59 13.57 2.30 6.22
C ILE A 59 14.08 3.64 6.74
N ASP A 60 14.82 4.36 5.90
CA ASP A 60 15.26 5.74 6.18
C ASP A 60 14.11 6.72 6.00
N TRP A 61 13.25 6.77 7.02
CA TRP A 61 12.05 7.60 7.03
C TRP A 61 12.39 9.08 7.14
N LYS A 62 12.02 9.88 6.13
CA LYS A 62 12.12 11.35 6.16
C LYS A 62 10.73 11.96 6.35
N ASN A 63 10.65 13.05 7.10
CA ASN A 63 9.40 13.80 7.18
C ASN A 63 9.01 14.29 5.79
N ASP A 64 7.73 14.17 5.46
CA ASP A 64 7.24 14.69 4.20
C ASP A 64 6.99 16.20 4.31
N GLU A 65 7.20 16.89 3.21
CA GLU A 65 7.04 18.33 3.10
C GLU A 65 5.88 18.63 2.17
N ALA A 66 5.03 19.55 2.56
CA ALA A 66 3.94 20.05 1.75
C ALA A 66 4.00 21.57 1.66
N ILE A 67 3.65 22.12 0.49
CA ILE A 67 3.42 23.56 0.35
C ILE A 67 1.92 23.80 0.46
N ILE A 68 1.49 24.46 1.52
CA ILE A 68 0.09 24.81 1.78
C ILE A 68 -0.02 26.32 1.82
N PHE A 69 -0.80 26.91 0.93
CA PHE A 69 -0.91 28.36 0.76
C PHE A 69 0.45 29.08 0.65
N GLY A 70 1.38 28.51 -0.12
CA GLY A 70 2.73 29.07 -0.33
C GLY A 70 3.70 28.89 0.85
N LYS A 71 3.27 28.30 1.96
CA LYS A 71 4.13 28.03 3.12
C LYS A 71 4.59 26.57 3.10
N ARG A 72 5.90 26.36 3.32
CA ARG A 72 6.48 25.02 3.51
C ARG A 72 6.08 24.52 4.89
N ILE A 73 5.39 23.39 4.92
CA ILE A 73 4.95 22.70 6.13
C ILE A 73 5.61 21.33 6.16
N ILE A 74 6.33 21.07 7.24
CA ILE A 74 6.87 19.74 7.54
C ILE A 74 5.75 18.94 8.22
N THR A 75 5.32 17.85 7.59
CA THR A 75 4.26 17.00 8.12
C THR A 75 4.83 15.98 9.11
N LYS A 76 3.97 15.44 9.99
CA LYS A 76 4.35 14.31 10.85
C LYS A 76 4.40 12.99 10.06
N ARG A 77 3.72 12.92 8.92
CA ARG A 77 3.84 11.80 7.99
C ARG A 77 5.28 11.72 7.50
N LYS A 78 5.80 10.49 7.45
CA LYS A 78 7.13 10.23 6.90
C LYS A 78 7.01 9.46 5.60
N VAL A 79 7.99 9.65 4.72
CA VAL A 79 8.04 9.03 3.40
C VAL A 79 9.41 8.45 3.13
N ALA A 80 9.45 7.47 2.25
CA ALA A 80 10.65 6.95 1.61
C ALA A 80 10.29 6.45 0.21
N TRP A 81 11.27 6.39 -0.70
CA TRP A 81 11.02 5.96 -2.07
C TRP A 81 12.12 5.01 -2.53
N TYR A 82 11.70 3.88 -3.12
CA TYR A 82 12.58 2.80 -3.60
C TYR A 82 12.21 2.40 -5.02
N GLY A 83 13.18 1.87 -5.79
CA GLY A 83 12.93 1.46 -7.16
C GLY A 83 14.10 0.73 -7.81
N ASP A 84 13.83 0.17 -9.01
CA ASP A 84 14.82 -0.59 -9.81
C ASP A 84 15.94 0.33 -10.36
N ALA A 85 15.71 1.64 -10.41
CA ALA A 85 16.66 2.64 -10.84
C ALA A 85 16.58 3.88 -9.93
N PRO A 86 17.60 4.75 -9.93
CA PRO A 86 17.57 6.00 -9.17
C PRO A 86 16.63 7.02 -9.83
N TYR A 87 15.36 6.62 -9.99
CA TYR A 87 14.34 7.54 -10.51
C TYR A 87 14.39 8.86 -9.80
N ALA A 88 14.27 9.95 -10.55
CA ALA A 88 14.26 11.29 -10.00
C ALA A 88 12.87 11.91 -10.16
N TYR A 89 12.37 12.52 -9.10
CA TYR A 89 11.14 13.29 -9.11
C TYR A 89 11.37 14.63 -8.46
N THR A 90 11.14 15.70 -9.22
CA THR A 90 11.31 17.07 -8.72
C THR A 90 9.96 17.67 -8.38
N TYR A 91 9.76 17.97 -7.10
CA TYR A 91 8.61 18.68 -6.61
C TYR A 91 9.05 19.93 -5.83
N SER A 92 8.49 21.09 -6.16
CA SER A 92 8.81 22.36 -5.49
C SER A 92 10.31 22.64 -5.39
N LYS A 93 11.08 22.39 -6.45
CA LYS A 93 12.54 22.57 -6.55
C LYS A 93 13.37 21.62 -5.67
N VAL A 94 12.75 20.60 -5.06
CA VAL A 94 13.45 19.52 -4.34
C VAL A 94 13.39 18.27 -5.19
N THR A 95 14.54 17.76 -5.60
CA THR A 95 14.64 16.48 -6.31
C THR A 95 14.82 15.37 -5.29
N LYS A 96 13.91 14.41 -5.33
CA LYS A 96 14.00 13.15 -4.56
C LYS A 96 14.44 12.05 -5.51
N HIS A 97 15.29 11.15 -5.04
CA HIS A 97 15.73 9.97 -5.78
C HIS A 97 15.23 8.71 -5.10
N ALA A 98 14.87 7.71 -5.90
CA ALA A 98 14.55 6.40 -5.39
C ALA A 98 15.84 5.69 -4.90
N TRP A 99 15.76 5.06 -3.72
CA TRP A 99 16.80 4.17 -3.20
C TRP A 99 16.70 2.78 -3.85
N PRO A 100 17.80 2.03 -3.91
CA PRO A 100 17.75 0.60 -4.26
C PRO A 100 16.85 -0.17 -3.28
N TRP A 101 16.21 -1.23 -3.79
CA TRP A 101 15.38 -2.10 -2.96
C TRP A 101 16.16 -2.70 -1.78
N THR A 102 15.51 -2.79 -0.63
CA THR A 102 15.99 -3.62 0.46
C THR A 102 15.50 -5.06 0.28
N PRO A 103 16.17 -6.08 0.86
CA PRO A 103 15.69 -7.46 0.79
C PRO A 103 14.25 -7.64 1.27
N THR A 104 13.85 -6.89 2.30
CA THR A 104 12.49 -6.90 2.83
C THR A 104 11.48 -6.36 1.82
N LEU A 105 11.80 -5.24 1.16
CA LEU A 105 10.93 -4.66 0.14
C LEU A 105 10.82 -5.54 -1.10
N GLU A 106 11.91 -6.19 -1.51
CA GLU A 106 11.89 -7.18 -2.61
C GLU A 106 11.00 -8.37 -2.28
N ALA A 107 11.10 -8.92 -1.07
CA ALA A 107 10.24 -10.03 -0.63
C ALA A 107 8.75 -9.64 -0.67
N ILE A 108 8.39 -8.43 -0.19
CA ILE A 108 7.01 -7.94 -0.25
C ILE A 108 6.59 -7.67 -1.68
N LYS A 109 7.47 -7.09 -2.52
CA LYS A 109 7.24 -6.84 -3.95
C LYS A 109 6.83 -8.11 -4.68
N VAL A 110 7.55 -9.22 -4.46
CA VAL A 110 7.23 -10.52 -5.06
C VAL A 110 5.81 -10.98 -4.72
N LEU A 111 5.41 -10.89 -3.45
CA LEU A 111 4.06 -11.25 -3.01
C LEU A 111 2.97 -10.37 -3.65
N VAL A 112 3.24 -9.07 -3.76
CA VAL A 112 2.32 -8.12 -4.38
C VAL A 112 2.20 -8.36 -5.89
N GLU A 113 3.31 -8.58 -6.58
CA GLU A 113 3.36 -8.89 -8.02
C GLU A 113 2.64 -10.18 -8.36
N GLU A 114 2.81 -11.21 -7.51
CA GLU A 114 2.11 -12.49 -7.67
C GLU A 114 0.58 -12.32 -7.58
N LYS A 115 0.10 -11.50 -6.65
CA LYS A 115 -1.35 -11.25 -6.50
C LYS A 115 -1.89 -10.29 -7.56
N ALA A 116 -1.16 -9.25 -7.90
CA ALA A 116 -1.57 -8.26 -8.88
C ALA A 116 -1.37 -8.73 -10.33
N GLN A 117 -0.59 -9.80 -10.57
CA GLN A 117 -0.20 -10.31 -11.90
C GLN A 117 0.47 -9.24 -12.78
N VAL A 118 1.23 -8.34 -12.15
CA VAL A 118 1.91 -7.21 -12.78
C VAL A 118 3.27 -6.99 -12.12
N LYS A 119 4.28 -6.61 -12.89
CA LYS A 119 5.60 -6.23 -12.39
C LYS A 119 5.63 -4.76 -12.00
N PHE A 120 6.29 -4.47 -10.88
CA PHE A 120 6.49 -3.11 -10.38
C PHE A 120 7.97 -2.79 -10.30
N ASN A 121 8.32 -1.55 -10.60
CA ASN A 121 9.70 -1.07 -10.57
C ASN A 121 9.91 0.09 -9.61
N SER A 122 8.89 0.48 -8.85
CA SER A 122 8.95 1.59 -7.90
C SER A 122 7.98 1.37 -6.74
N CYS A 123 8.35 1.84 -5.54
CA CYS A 123 7.49 1.84 -4.36
C CYS A 123 7.67 3.12 -3.55
N LEU A 124 6.59 3.87 -3.40
CA LEU A 124 6.51 4.98 -2.45
C LEU A 124 5.97 4.46 -1.11
N LEU A 125 6.73 4.69 -0.05
CA LEU A 125 6.35 4.30 1.30
C LEU A 125 5.85 5.51 2.08
N ASN A 126 4.79 5.31 2.86
CA ASN A 126 4.24 6.31 3.77
C ASN A 126 4.12 5.71 5.18
N LEU A 127 4.66 6.40 6.17
CA LEU A 127 4.46 6.10 7.59
C LEU A 127 3.59 7.19 8.20
N TYR A 128 2.43 6.80 8.70
CA TYR A 128 1.48 7.63 9.45
C TYR A 128 1.65 7.28 10.93
N PRO A 129 2.25 8.16 11.76
CA PRO A 129 2.49 7.87 13.17
C PRO A 129 1.21 7.61 13.97
N THR A 130 0.12 8.27 13.61
CA THR A 130 -1.20 8.10 14.24
C THR A 130 -2.32 8.23 13.20
N GLY A 131 -3.56 8.18 13.64
CA GLY A 131 -4.71 8.48 12.81
C GLY A 131 -4.86 9.95 12.42
N SER A 132 -4.20 10.87 13.12
CA SER A 132 -4.30 12.32 12.84
C SER A 132 -3.66 12.69 11.53
N GLU A 133 -2.66 11.92 11.06
CA GLU A 133 -2.09 12.08 9.74
C GLU A 133 -2.97 11.39 8.68
N GLY A 134 -3.04 12.01 7.53
CA GLY A 134 -3.80 11.51 6.39
C GLY A 134 -3.21 11.95 5.07
N MET A 135 -3.95 11.69 4.02
CA MET A 135 -3.68 12.17 2.67
C MET A 135 -4.94 12.82 2.13
N ALA A 136 -4.80 14.01 1.57
CA ALA A 136 -5.91 14.74 0.94
C ALA A 136 -6.43 14.00 -0.31
N TRP A 137 -7.55 14.48 -0.89
CA TRP A 137 -8.05 13.98 -2.15
C TRP A 137 -7.05 14.23 -3.28
N HIS A 138 -6.63 13.18 -3.97
CA HIS A 138 -5.71 13.22 -5.11
C HIS A 138 -5.95 12.02 -6.02
N SER A 139 -5.36 12.08 -7.20
CA SER A 139 -5.18 10.94 -8.11
C SER A 139 -3.68 10.77 -8.35
N ASP A 140 -3.24 9.55 -8.57
CA ASP A 140 -1.86 9.25 -8.98
C ASP A 140 -1.77 9.40 -10.51
N GLY A 141 -1.57 10.63 -10.96
CA GLY A 141 -1.56 11.01 -12.39
C GLY A 141 -0.24 11.59 -12.86
N GLU A 142 0.86 11.29 -12.18
CA GLU A 142 2.19 11.76 -12.53
C GLU A 142 2.59 11.25 -13.93
N LYS A 143 3.16 12.14 -14.75
CA LYS A 143 3.58 11.84 -16.13
C LYS A 143 4.67 10.76 -16.22
N GLU A 144 5.39 10.58 -15.15
CA GLU A 144 6.46 9.58 -14.99
C GLU A 144 5.90 8.16 -14.84
N LEU A 145 4.62 8.00 -14.49
CA LEU A 145 3.98 6.71 -14.36
C LEU A 145 3.49 6.16 -15.71
N VAL A 146 3.43 4.84 -15.80
CA VAL A 146 2.74 4.19 -16.91
C VAL A 146 1.26 4.55 -16.84
N LYS A 147 0.76 5.21 -17.88
CA LYS A 147 -0.65 5.63 -17.93
C LYS A 147 -1.57 4.42 -17.85
N HIS A 148 -2.58 4.49 -16.98
CA HIS A 148 -3.54 3.42 -16.71
C HIS A 148 -2.91 2.13 -16.16
N GLY A 149 -1.63 2.17 -15.79
CA GLY A 149 -0.94 1.06 -15.14
C GLY A 149 -1.58 0.68 -13.81
N VAL A 150 -1.26 -0.52 -13.34
CA VAL A 150 -1.70 -0.97 -12.01
C VAL A 150 -0.91 -0.24 -10.94
N ILE A 151 -1.63 0.25 -9.92
CA ILE A 151 -1.06 0.77 -8.69
C ILE A 151 -1.51 -0.17 -7.57
N ALA A 152 -0.55 -0.73 -6.82
CA ALA A 152 -0.83 -1.65 -5.74
C ALA A 152 -0.48 -1.04 -4.38
N SER A 153 -1.44 -1.06 -3.46
CA SER A 153 -1.32 -0.49 -2.12
C SER A 153 -1.34 -1.59 -1.07
N MET A 154 -0.19 -1.83 -0.44
CA MET A 154 -0.01 -2.79 0.64
C MET A 154 0.00 -2.07 1.99
N SER A 155 -0.77 -2.55 2.96
CA SER A 155 -0.96 -1.91 4.27
C SER A 155 -0.38 -2.74 5.41
N PHE A 156 0.27 -2.08 6.38
CA PHE A 156 0.78 -2.69 7.61
C PHE A 156 0.42 -1.81 8.82
N GLY A 157 0.23 -2.42 9.98
CA GLY A 157 -0.10 -1.73 11.22
C GLY A 157 -1.58 -1.40 11.35
N ALA A 158 -1.92 -0.19 11.77
CA ALA A 158 -3.30 0.18 12.07
C ALA A 158 -4.22 0.13 10.84
N GLU A 159 -5.40 -0.47 11.02
CA GLU A 159 -6.46 -0.40 10.01
C GLU A 159 -6.92 1.05 9.82
N ARG A 160 -7.09 1.46 8.59
CA ARG A 160 -7.55 2.79 8.22
C ARG A 160 -8.59 2.72 7.11
N LYS A 161 -9.61 3.57 7.24
CA LYS A 161 -10.56 3.82 6.15
C LYS A 161 -9.84 4.50 4.99
N PHE A 162 -9.95 3.94 3.79
CA PHE A 162 -9.50 4.53 2.54
C PHE A 162 -10.72 4.88 1.70
N ALA A 163 -10.78 6.08 1.18
CA ALA A 163 -11.97 6.58 0.51
C ALA A 163 -11.67 6.99 -0.93
N PHE A 164 -12.59 6.65 -1.83
CA PHE A 164 -12.65 7.08 -3.22
C PHE A 164 -13.78 8.09 -3.39
N LYS A 165 -13.61 9.04 -4.30
CA LYS A 165 -14.63 10.02 -4.70
C LYS A 165 -14.58 10.24 -6.20
N HIS A 166 -15.67 9.98 -6.87
CA HIS A 166 -15.79 10.24 -8.31
C HIS A 166 -15.71 11.74 -8.61
N ILE A 167 -14.88 12.12 -9.58
CA ILE A 167 -14.57 13.54 -9.86
C ILE A 167 -15.84 14.31 -10.29
N ARG A 168 -16.66 13.71 -11.14
CA ARG A 168 -17.88 14.35 -11.69
C ARG A 168 -19.08 14.22 -10.76
N THR A 169 -19.47 12.99 -10.40
CA THR A 169 -20.71 12.71 -9.64
C THR A 169 -20.60 12.98 -8.15
N LYS A 170 -19.36 13.08 -7.61
CA LYS A 170 -19.05 13.21 -6.17
C LYS A 170 -19.45 11.99 -5.33
N GLU A 171 -19.94 10.92 -5.95
CA GLU A 171 -20.17 9.65 -5.27
C GLU A 171 -18.93 9.16 -4.54
N THR A 172 -19.11 8.57 -3.36
CA THR A 172 -18.01 8.13 -2.52
C THR A 172 -18.13 6.65 -2.18
N VAL A 173 -17.00 5.94 -2.28
CA VAL A 173 -16.84 4.56 -1.84
C VAL A 173 -15.73 4.52 -0.80
N SER A 174 -15.86 3.65 0.20
CA SER A 174 -14.85 3.51 1.26
C SER A 174 -14.55 2.06 1.56
N ILE A 175 -13.27 1.77 1.76
CA ILE A 175 -12.75 0.43 2.02
C ILE A 175 -11.88 0.49 3.28
N PRO A 176 -12.13 -0.35 4.31
CA PRO A 176 -11.20 -0.50 5.42
C PRO A 176 -9.96 -1.28 4.95
N LEU A 177 -8.78 -0.71 5.11
CA LEU A 177 -7.52 -1.35 4.76
C LEU A 177 -6.90 -1.97 6.01
N GLN A 178 -7.03 -3.28 6.12
CA GLN A 178 -6.50 -4.09 7.22
C GLN A 178 -4.97 -4.24 7.13
N SER A 179 -4.34 -4.60 8.23
CA SER A 179 -2.91 -4.96 8.23
C SER A 179 -2.66 -6.21 7.40
N GLY A 180 -1.63 -6.19 6.56
CA GLY A 180 -1.33 -7.28 5.61
C GLY A 180 -2.23 -7.29 4.37
N SER A 181 -3.12 -6.30 4.19
CA SER A 181 -4.03 -6.26 3.05
C SER A 181 -3.45 -5.58 1.82
N LEU A 182 -3.88 -6.07 0.67
CA LEU A 182 -3.57 -5.53 -0.65
C LEU A 182 -4.82 -4.94 -1.29
N LEU A 183 -4.66 -3.76 -1.89
CA LEU A 183 -5.63 -3.11 -2.77
C LEU A 183 -4.93 -2.75 -4.07
N THR A 184 -5.59 -2.94 -5.21
CA THR A 184 -5.10 -2.46 -6.51
C THR A 184 -6.07 -1.46 -7.13
N MET A 185 -5.52 -0.46 -7.81
CA MET A 185 -6.22 0.51 -8.66
C MET A 185 -5.65 0.37 -10.07
N GLN A 186 -6.49 0.33 -11.10
CA GLN A 186 -6.03 0.13 -12.47
C GLN A 186 -6.94 0.76 -13.51
N GLY A 187 -6.51 0.75 -14.77
CA GLY A 187 -7.27 1.34 -15.88
C GLY A 187 -7.51 2.84 -15.67
N GLN A 188 -8.67 3.33 -16.04
CA GLN A 188 -9.02 4.75 -15.98
C GLN A 188 -9.34 5.27 -14.56
N THR A 189 -9.08 4.48 -13.50
CA THR A 189 -9.40 4.87 -12.12
C THR A 189 -8.84 6.25 -11.77
N GLN A 190 -7.60 6.55 -12.17
CA GLN A 190 -6.96 7.82 -11.84
C GLN A 190 -7.50 9.01 -12.66
N ASP A 191 -8.16 8.75 -13.78
CA ASP A 191 -8.78 9.80 -14.61
C ASP A 191 -10.16 10.24 -14.04
N HIS A 192 -10.86 9.32 -13.35
CA HIS A 192 -12.26 9.54 -12.94
C HIS A 192 -12.46 9.59 -11.43
N TRP A 193 -11.56 9.01 -10.64
CA TRP A 193 -11.67 8.90 -9.20
C TRP A 193 -10.46 9.49 -8.49
N GLN A 194 -10.75 10.30 -7.48
CA GLN A 194 -9.77 10.68 -6.48
C GLN A 194 -9.84 9.71 -5.30
N HIS A 195 -8.73 9.57 -4.60
CA HIS A 195 -8.68 8.81 -3.36
C HIS A 195 -8.03 9.60 -2.23
N ARG A 196 -8.30 9.21 -0.99
CA ARG A 196 -7.70 9.80 0.22
C ARG A 196 -7.59 8.83 1.37
N LEU A 197 -6.71 9.14 2.30
CA LEU A 197 -6.71 8.57 3.65
C LEU A 197 -7.22 9.64 4.61
N PRO A 198 -8.50 9.61 5.03
CA PRO A 198 -9.04 10.64 5.89
C PRO A 198 -8.40 10.58 7.28
N PRO A 199 -8.02 11.72 7.90
CA PRO A 199 -7.56 11.74 9.29
C PRO A 199 -8.69 11.29 10.23
N THR A 200 -8.29 10.72 11.38
CA THR A 200 -9.21 10.27 12.42
C THR A 200 -8.56 10.32 13.80
N LYS A 201 -9.28 10.74 14.81
CA LYS A 201 -8.84 10.69 16.21
C LYS A 201 -9.01 9.32 16.86
N LYS A 202 -9.72 8.40 16.21
CA LYS A 202 -10.02 7.05 16.76
C LYS A 202 -8.85 6.08 16.70
N VAL A 203 -7.84 6.36 15.90
CA VAL A 203 -6.67 5.50 15.68
C VAL A 203 -5.44 6.21 16.22
N THR A 204 -4.79 5.61 17.20
CA THR A 204 -3.57 6.12 17.83
C THR A 204 -2.31 5.35 17.39
N ALA A 205 -2.50 4.12 16.90
CA ALA A 205 -1.41 3.27 16.45
C ALA A 205 -0.92 3.68 15.03
N PRO A 206 0.35 3.45 14.72
CA PRO A 206 0.92 3.81 13.42
C PRO A 206 0.50 2.85 12.30
N ARG A 207 0.56 3.37 11.07
CA ARG A 207 0.33 2.62 9.82
C ARG A 207 1.46 2.88 8.83
N ILE A 208 1.90 1.84 8.17
CA ILE A 208 2.77 1.90 7.00
C ILE A 208 1.95 1.53 5.76
N ASN A 209 2.15 2.27 4.68
CA ASN A 209 1.62 1.96 3.36
C ASN A 209 2.74 1.90 2.33
N LEU A 210 2.76 0.84 1.55
CA LEU A 210 3.63 0.66 0.40
C LEU A 210 2.80 0.80 -0.86
N THR A 211 3.10 1.80 -1.70
CA THR A 211 2.42 2.04 -2.97
C THR A 211 3.37 1.65 -4.11
N PHE A 212 3.17 0.46 -4.66
CA PHE A 212 3.92 -0.07 -5.80
C PHE A 212 3.36 0.50 -7.10
N ARG A 213 4.25 0.93 -7.99
CA ARG A 213 3.91 1.60 -9.24
C ARG A 213 4.82 1.15 -10.38
N GLN A 214 4.39 1.43 -11.61
CA GLN A 214 5.18 1.25 -12.81
C GLN A 214 5.65 2.63 -13.30
N MET A 215 6.94 2.93 -13.10
CA MET A 215 7.58 4.10 -13.68
C MET A 215 7.89 3.81 -15.15
N ARG A 216 7.72 4.82 -16.00
CA ARG A 216 8.18 4.76 -17.38
C ARG A 216 9.71 4.71 -17.41
N ALA A 217 10.28 4.06 -18.42
CA ALA A 217 11.70 4.17 -18.67
C ALA A 217 12.07 5.65 -18.83
N GLN A 218 13.00 6.12 -17.99
CA GLN A 218 13.58 7.44 -18.18
C GLN A 218 14.57 7.35 -19.34
N ALA A 219 14.48 8.30 -20.27
CA ALA A 219 15.52 8.40 -21.31
C ALA A 219 16.88 8.58 -20.63
N PRO A 220 17.95 7.92 -21.11
CA PRO A 220 19.27 8.11 -20.55
C PRO A 220 19.60 9.61 -20.60
N VAL A 221 20.05 10.15 -19.46
CA VAL A 221 20.60 11.52 -19.42
C VAL A 221 21.89 11.44 -20.24
N LEU A 222 21.86 11.92 -21.48
CA LEU A 222 23.07 12.16 -22.25
C LEU A 222 23.83 13.27 -21.52
N ASN A 223 24.85 12.89 -20.74
CA ASN A 223 25.82 13.86 -20.23
C ASN A 223 26.58 14.40 -21.45
N ASN A 224 26.22 15.62 -21.86
CA ASN A 224 27.04 16.41 -22.81
C ASN A 224 28.22 17.02 -22.07
#